data_05f93cacc7d4502af8561c67d972ea9a
#
_entry.id   05f93cacc7d4502af8561c67d972ea9a
#
_cell.length_a   1.000
_cell.length_b   1.000
_cell.length_c   1.000
_cell.angle_alpha   90.00
_cell.angle_beta   90.00
_cell.angle_gamma   90.00
#
_symmetry.space_group_name_H-M   'P 1'
#
loop_
_entity.id
_entity.type
_entity.pdbx_description
1 polymer ?
#
loop_
_entity_poly.entity_id
_entity_poly.type
_entity_poly.pdbx_seq_one_letter_code
_entity_poly.pdbx_strand_id
1 'polypeptide(L)'
;MLTLNQISYRWPGAATDCLCDISLQLKQGEWLALTGDNGAGKSTLLRVMAGLLPPTAGTVMLQQQAMKNLKNRQRAAKIGVLFQEAENQLFHSTVADEIAFGLKLQKCPADEITQRTHAALQCCQLADTASAHPLDLHSAQRRMVAVACLEALSPPLLLLDEPSRDFDENWMSVFETWLEKCRQRGTSVIAISHDAAFTRRHFSRVVRLEDGVIRNVNPPDDIHP
;
A
#
# COMPACT_ATOMS: atom_id res chain seq x y z
N MET A 1 -7.20 11.79 -7.32
CA MET A 1 -7.23 10.80 -6.20
C MET A 1 -6.39 11.26 -5.02
N LEU A 2 -5.08 11.35 -5.16
CA LEU A 2 -4.13 11.84 -4.15
C LEU A 2 -3.32 12.98 -4.75
N THR A 3 -3.08 14.07 -3.98
CA THR A 3 -2.25 15.19 -4.41
C THR A 3 -1.30 15.59 -3.28
N LEU A 4 -0.04 15.69 -3.61
CA LEU A 4 1.02 16.22 -2.75
C LEU A 4 1.37 17.62 -3.27
N ASN A 5 1.32 18.63 -2.42
CA ASN A 5 1.66 20.00 -2.76
C ASN A 5 2.86 20.42 -1.91
N GLN A 6 4.03 20.51 -2.52
CA GLN A 6 5.27 21.01 -1.92
C GLN A 6 5.61 20.34 -0.59
N ILE A 7 5.52 19.01 -0.53
CA ILE A 7 5.77 18.23 0.65
C ILE A 7 7.26 18.23 1.00
N SER A 8 7.57 18.67 2.22
CA SER A 8 8.87 18.45 2.84
C SER A 8 8.70 17.69 4.15
N TYR A 9 9.69 16.85 4.48
CA TYR A 9 9.69 16.10 5.72
C TYR A 9 11.09 15.98 6.30
N ARG A 10 11.21 16.26 7.59
CA ARG A 10 12.44 16.11 8.37
C ARG A 10 12.18 15.18 9.56
N TRP A 11 13.05 14.20 9.72
CA TRP A 11 13.00 13.35 10.91
C TRP A 11 13.37 14.14 12.16
N PRO A 12 12.75 13.86 13.32
CA PRO A 12 13.14 14.49 14.58
C PRO A 12 14.64 14.31 14.85
N GLY A 13 15.33 15.41 15.11
CA GLY A 13 16.79 15.41 15.37
C GLY A 13 17.69 15.37 14.13
N ALA A 14 17.14 15.24 12.92
CA ALA A 14 17.93 15.30 11.69
C ALA A 14 18.31 16.74 11.33
N ALA A 15 19.52 16.91 10.76
CA ALA A 15 20.01 18.23 10.32
C ALA A 15 19.40 18.65 8.97
N THR A 16 19.03 17.69 8.13
CA THR A 16 18.53 17.91 6.75
C THR A 16 17.15 17.28 6.56
N ASP A 17 16.43 17.77 5.55
CA ASP A 17 15.15 17.20 5.13
C ASP A 17 15.39 15.87 4.43
N CYS A 18 14.56 14.88 4.76
CA CYS A 18 14.48 13.59 4.06
C CYS A 18 13.68 13.69 2.76
N LEU A 19 12.70 14.60 2.72
CA LEU A 19 11.89 14.92 1.54
C LEU A 19 11.91 16.44 1.36
N CYS A 20 12.13 16.89 0.11
CA CYS A 20 12.28 18.30 -0.23
C CYS A 20 11.35 18.67 -1.38
N ASP A 21 10.37 19.53 -1.10
CA ASP A 21 9.46 20.14 -2.08
C ASP A 21 8.82 19.16 -3.08
N ILE A 22 8.32 18.05 -2.57
CA ILE A 22 7.68 17.00 -3.39
C ILE A 22 6.30 17.45 -3.82
N SER A 23 6.08 17.55 -5.12
CA SER A 23 4.76 17.79 -5.72
C SER A 23 4.42 16.63 -6.66
N LEU A 24 3.29 15.94 -6.40
CA LEU A 24 2.87 14.76 -7.14
C LEU A 24 1.36 14.66 -7.15
N GLN A 25 0.80 14.26 -8.29
CA GLN A 25 -0.62 13.97 -8.42
C GLN A 25 -0.84 12.54 -8.91
N LEU A 26 -1.72 11.81 -8.24
CA LEU A 26 -2.24 10.52 -8.68
C LEU A 26 -3.71 10.69 -9.07
N LYS A 27 -4.07 10.30 -10.29
CA LYS A 27 -5.46 10.28 -10.76
C LYS A 27 -6.21 9.08 -10.20
N GLN A 28 -7.53 9.11 -10.27
CA GLN A 28 -8.34 7.95 -9.89
C GLN A 28 -8.10 6.79 -10.88
N GLY A 29 -7.93 5.59 -10.34
CA GLY A 29 -7.64 4.38 -11.13
C GLY A 29 -6.21 4.34 -11.71
N GLU A 30 -5.38 5.34 -11.46
CA GLU A 30 -4.00 5.36 -11.92
C GLU A 30 -3.10 4.49 -11.06
N TRP A 31 -2.14 3.81 -11.71
CA TRP A 31 -1.12 2.99 -11.10
C TRP A 31 0.26 3.59 -11.35
N LEU A 32 0.94 3.98 -10.27
CA LEU A 32 2.22 4.67 -10.28
C LEU A 32 3.27 3.86 -9.51
N ALA A 33 4.41 3.61 -10.13
CA ALA A 33 5.58 3.06 -9.44
C ALA A 33 6.50 4.19 -8.95
N LEU A 34 6.94 4.07 -7.70
CA LEU A 34 7.93 4.95 -7.08
C LEU A 34 9.26 4.19 -7.00
N THR A 35 10.26 4.65 -7.73
CA THR A 35 11.60 4.06 -7.81
C THR A 35 12.66 4.98 -7.22
N GLY A 36 13.89 4.51 -7.10
CA GLY A 36 15.02 5.28 -6.57
C GLY A 36 15.90 4.44 -5.65
N ASP A 37 17.08 4.93 -5.33
CA ASP A 37 18.06 4.21 -4.53
C ASP A 37 17.62 4.01 -3.07
N ASN A 38 18.28 3.10 -2.36
CA ASN A 38 18.06 2.93 -0.93
C ASN A 38 18.44 4.23 -0.20
N GLY A 39 17.58 4.65 0.72
CA GLY A 39 17.78 5.93 1.44
C GLY A 39 17.22 7.16 0.72
N ALA A 40 16.75 7.08 -0.53
CA ALA A 40 16.20 8.23 -1.27
C ALA A 40 14.91 8.82 -0.65
N GLY A 41 14.32 8.19 0.36
CA GLY A 41 13.12 8.68 1.05
C GLY A 41 11.81 8.03 0.61
N LYS A 42 11.82 6.98 -0.22
CA LYS A 42 10.61 6.33 -0.77
C LYS A 42 9.62 5.88 0.29
N SER A 43 10.04 5.06 1.26
CA SER A 43 9.17 4.57 2.33
C SER A 43 8.71 5.69 3.27
N THR A 44 9.53 6.75 3.45
CA THR A 44 9.12 7.96 4.18
C THR A 44 8.01 8.69 3.42
N LEU A 45 8.16 8.87 2.11
CA LEU A 45 7.14 9.50 1.26
C LEU A 45 5.83 8.69 1.29
N LEU A 46 5.91 7.35 1.21
CA LEU A 46 4.73 6.49 1.31
C LEU A 46 4.02 6.66 2.66
N ARG A 47 4.75 6.75 3.78
CA ARG A 47 4.15 7.01 5.10
C ARG A 47 3.51 8.39 5.20
N VAL A 48 4.09 9.42 4.56
CA VAL A 48 3.49 10.77 4.47
C VAL A 48 2.20 10.70 3.63
N MET A 49 2.19 10.01 2.50
CA MET A 49 1.00 9.77 1.68
C MET A 49 -0.10 9.05 2.44
N ALA A 50 0.25 8.09 3.31
CA ALA A 50 -0.69 7.36 4.17
C ALA A 50 -1.24 8.21 5.33
N GLY A 51 -0.68 9.39 5.57
CA GLY A 51 -1.01 10.23 6.73
C GLY A 51 -0.50 9.67 8.05
N LEU A 52 0.48 8.78 8.02
CA LEU A 52 1.15 8.22 9.20
C LEU A 52 2.25 9.14 9.73
N LEU A 53 2.86 9.92 8.83
CA LEU A 53 3.82 10.96 9.16
C LEU A 53 3.26 12.31 8.68
N PRO A 54 3.08 13.29 9.59
CA PRO A 54 2.71 14.65 9.18
C PRO A 54 3.89 15.30 8.48
N PRO A 55 3.70 15.90 7.29
CA PRO A 55 4.79 16.63 6.63
C PRO A 55 5.20 17.86 7.47
N THR A 56 6.48 18.25 7.41
CA THR A 56 6.99 19.48 8.04
C THR A 56 6.56 20.74 7.27
N ALA A 57 6.38 20.60 5.95
CA ALA A 57 5.82 21.65 5.09
C ALA A 57 4.98 21.01 3.97
N GLY A 58 4.09 21.80 3.38
CA GLY A 58 3.21 21.35 2.32
C GLY A 58 1.92 20.71 2.79
N THR A 59 1.17 20.14 1.87
CA THR A 59 -0.17 19.58 2.14
C THR A 59 -0.43 18.33 1.31
N VAL A 60 -0.91 17.27 1.98
CA VAL A 60 -1.43 16.06 1.34
C VAL A 60 -2.95 16.17 1.23
N MET A 61 -3.47 16.03 0.02
CA MET A 61 -4.90 16.03 -0.28
C MET A 61 -5.34 14.65 -0.75
N LEU A 62 -6.36 14.08 -0.13
CA LEU A 62 -7.00 12.82 -0.52
C LEU A 62 -8.44 13.09 -0.92
N GLN A 63 -8.80 12.80 -2.18
CA GLN A 63 -10.15 13.08 -2.71
C GLN A 63 -10.61 14.51 -2.39
N GLN A 64 -9.75 15.50 -2.64
CA GLN A 64 -9.97 16.94 -2.39
C GLN A 64 -10.11 17.34 -0.90
N GLN A 65 -9.86 16.43 0.02
CA GLN A 65 -9.86 16.72 1.47
C GLN A 65 -8.42 16.71 2.00
N ALA A 66 -8.05 17.68 2.81
CA ALA A 66 -6.74 17.71 3.44
C ALA A 66 -6.59 16.52 4.41
N MET A 67 -5.51 15.75 4.25
CA MET A 67 -5.22 14.54 5.03
C MET A 67 -5.25 14.81 6.55
N LYS A 68 -4.75 15.97 6.98
CA LYS A 68 -4.74 16.39 8.39
C LYS A 68 -6.14 16.53 9.00
N ASN A 69 -7.18 16.73 8.19
CA ASN A 69 -8.56 16.89 8.65
C ASN A 69 -9.32 15.56 8.73
N LEU A 70 -8.75 14.48 8.19
CA LEU A 70 -9.34 13.15 8.22
C LEU A 70 -9.00 12.45 9.55
N LYS A 71 -10.03 11.91 10.22
CA LYS A 71 -9.84 11.03 11.37
C LYS A 71 -9.20 9.70 10.94
N ASN A 72 -8.51 9.00 11.86
CA ASN A 72 -7.84 7.73 11.58
C ASN A 72 -8.75 6.72 10.88
N ARG A 73 -10.00 6.56 11.37
CA ARG A 73 -10.99 5.65 10.77
C ARG A 73 -11.33 6.03 9.33
N GLN A 74 -11.45 7.32 9.03
CA GLN A 74 -11.75 7.82 7.68
C GLN A 74 -10.56 7.58 6.73
N ARG A 75 -9.32 7.75 7.21
CA ARG A 75 -8.11 7.43 6.45
C ARG A 75 -8.02 5.93 6.16
N ALA A 76 -8.20 5.09 7.19
CA ALA A 76 -8.17 3.63 7.06
C ALA A 76 -9.27 3.07 6.14
N ALA A 77 -10.39 3.77 5.96
CA ALA A 77 -11.42 3.40 4.98
C ALA A 77 -11.04 3.78 3.54
N LYS A 78 -10.11 4.71 3.35
CA LYS A 78 -9.75 5.26 2.04
C LYS A 78 -8.38 4.82 1.54
N ILE A 79 -7.48 4.43 2.44
CA ILE A 79 -6.09 4.05 2.13
C ILE A 79 -5.78 2.71 2.78
N GLY A 80 -5.39 1.75 1.94
CA GLY A 80 -4.75 0.52 2.37
C GLY A 80 -3.25 0.62 2.21
N VAL A 81 -2.49 0.12 3.18
CA VAL A 81 -1.03 0.14 3.14
C VAL A 81 -0.51 -1.27 3.32
N LEU A 82 0.33 -1.73 2.40
CA LEU A 82 1.14 -2.93 2.55
C LEU A 82 2.58 -2.48 2.78
N PHE A 83 3.09 -2.68 3.99
CA PHE A 83 4.46 -2.35 4.32
C PHE A 83 5.43 -3.45 3.90
N GLN A 84 6.72 -3.10 3.81
CA GLN A 84 7.77 -4.04 3.43
C GLN A 84 7.81 -5.29 4.31
N GLU A 85 7.53 -5.16 5.60
CA GLU A 85 7.46 -6.26 6.59
C GLU A 85 6.02 -6.38 7.12
N ALA A 86 5.06 -6.52 6.22
CA ALA A 86 3.64 -6.58 6.56
C ALA A 86 3.31 -7.78 7.49
N GLU A 87 4.05 -8.87 7.34
CA GLU A 87 3.94 -10.08 8.16
C GLU A 87 4.26 -9.85 9.64
N ASN A 88 5.04 -8.83 9.98
CA ASN A 88 5.37 -8.47 11.36
C ASN A 88 4.26 -7.64 12.04
N GLN A 89 3.20 -7.31 11.29
CA GLN A 89 2.08 -6.51 11.78
C GLN A 89 0.84 -7.34 12.14
N LEU A 90 0.94 -8.67 11.99
CA LEU A 90 -0.14 -9.59 12.32
C LEU A 90 -0.12 -9.88 13.83
N PHE A 91 -1.25 -9.69 14.51
CA PHE A 91 -1.32 -9.76 15.98
C PHE A 91 -2.55 -10.51 16.52
N HIS A 92 -3.49 -10.94 15.68
CA HIS A 92 -4.64 -11.73 16.10
C HIS A 92 -4.33 -13.22 16.19
N SER A 93 -5.16 -13.94 16.97
CA SER A 93 -4.99 -15.37 17.22
C SER A 93 -5.31 -16.24 16.01
N THR A 94 -6.11 -15.75 15.07
CA THR A 94 -6.46 -16.47 13.85
C THR A 94 -6.35 -15.58 12.62
N VAL A 95 -6.10 -16.20 11.47
CA VAL A 95 -6.10 -15.54 10.16
C VAL A 95 -7.45 -14.85 9.90
N ALA A 96 -8.56 -15.52 10.21
CA ALA A 96 -9.88 -14.97 10.03
C ALA A 96 -10.11 -13.71 10.88
N ASP A 97 -9.67 -13.71 12.15
CA ASP A 97 -9.79 -12.53 13.02
C ASP A 97 -8.92 -11.36 12.57
N GLU A 98 -7.71 -11.65 12.07
CA GLU A 98 -6.82 -10.64 11.50
C GLU A 98 -7.51 -9.93 10.33
N ILE A 99 -8.07 -10.68 9.38
CA ILE A 99 -8.77 -10.15 8.21
C ILE A 99 -10.03 -9.36 8.63
N ALA A 100 -10.80 -9.89 9.60
CA ALA A 100 -12.03 -9.26 10.07
C ALA A 100 -11.79 -7.97 10.86
N PHE A 101 -10.60 -7.77 11.42
CA PHE A 101 -10.31 -6.67 12.35
C PHE A 101 -10.59 -5.29 11.77
N GLY A 102 -10.08 -5.03 10.56
CA GLY A 102 -10.30 -3.75 9.88
C GLY A 102 -11.79 -3.44 9.66
N LEU A 103 -12.58 -4.46 9.29
CA LEU A 103 -14.03 -4.34 9.10
C LEU A 103 -14.76 -4.04 10.42
N LYS A 104 -14.35 -4.69 11.52
CA LYS A 104 -14.85 -4.42 12.88
C LYS A 104 -14.58 -2.96 13.28
N LEU A 105 -13.37 -2.44 13.00
CA LEU A 105 -13.02 -1.03 13.25
C LEU A 105 -13.82 -0.07 12.38
N GLN A 106 -14.20 -0.46 11.16
CA GLN A 106 -15.10 0.31 10.30
C GLN A 106 -16.56 0.23 10.75
N LYS A 107 -16.89 -0.59 11.75
CA LYS A 107 -18.24 -0.85 12.27
C LYS A 107 -19.17 -1.41 11.20
N CYS A 108 -18.66 -2.28 10.34
CA CYS A 108 -19.49 -3.03 9.39
C CYS A 108 -20.47 -3.95 10.12
N PRO A 109 -21.64 -4.24 9.56
CA PRO A 109 -22.57 -5.24 10.10
C PRO A 109 -21.90 -6.64 10.18
N ALA A 110 -22.32 -7.46 11.14
CA ALA A 110 -21.73 -8.79 11.39
C ALA A 110 -21.76 -9.70 10.15
N ASP A 111 -22.89 -9.70 9.43
CA ASP A 111 -23.06 -10.51 8.22
C ASP A 111 -22.10 -10.04 7.11
N GLU A 112 -21.92 -8.73 6.95
CA GLU A 112 -20.96 -8.16 6.00
C GLU A 112 -19.52 -8.53 6.37
N ILE A 113 -19.16 -8.47 7.67
CA ILE A 113 -17.83 -8.87 8.14
C ILE A 113 -17.57 -10.33 7.77
N THR A 114 -18.54 -11.23 8.06
CA THR A 114 -18.41 -12.66 7.75
C THR A 114 -18.23 -12.89 6.25
N GLN A 115 -19.08 -12.27 5.44
CA GLN A 115 -19.06 -12.41 3.98
C GLN A 115 -17.74 -11.89 3.38
N ARG A 116 -17.30 -10.69 3.76
CA ARG A 116 -16.08 -10.07 3.22
C ARG A 116 -14.82 -10.79 3.68
N THR A 117 -14.79 -11.27 4.93
CA THR A 117 -13.69 -12.09 5.44
C THR A 117 -13.57 -13.40 4.66
N HIS A 118 -14.68 -14.10 4.46
CA HIS A 118 -14.70 -15.33 3.67
C HIS A 118 -14.27 -15.08 2.21
N ALA A 119 -14.76 -14.05 1.57
CA ALA A 119 -14.39 -13.68 0.20
C ALA A 119 -12.89 -13.34 0.08
N ALA A 120 -12.31 -12.64 1.07
CA ALA A 120 -10.90 -12.33 1.11
C ALA A 120 -10.03 -13.59 1.29
N LEU A 121 -10.43 -14.50 2.18
CA LEU A 121 -9.77 -15.80 2.37
C LEU A 121 -9.73 -16.61 1.07
N GLN A 122 -10.85 -16.69 0.35
CA GLN A 122 -10.94 -17.37 -0.94
C GLN A 122 -10.07 -16.69 -2.01
N CYS A 123 -10.15 -15.36 -2.10
CA CYS A 123 -9.39 -14.57 -3.08
C CYS A 123 -7.87 -14.75 -2.92
N CYS A 124 -7.40 -14.84 -1.68
CA CYS A 124 -5.98 -14.94 -1.34
C CYS A 124 -5.52 -16.39 -1.12
N GLN A 125 -6.35 -17.39 -1.43
CA GLN A 125 -6.06 -18.83 -1.25
C GLN A 125 -5.65 -19.19 0.19
N LEU A 126 -6.33 -18.60 1.18
CA LEU A 126 -6.09 -18.78 2.61
C LEU A 126 -7.24 -19.51 3.33
N ALA A 127 -8.23 -20.06 2.59
CA ALA A 127 -9.42 -20.65 3.18
C ALA A 127 -9.11 -21.78 4.18
N ASP A 128 -8.16 -22.65 3.85
CA ASP A 128 -7.76 -23.78 4.69
C ASP A 128 -6.96 -23.35 5.94
N THR A 129 -6.50 -22.10 5.98
CA THR A 129 -5.71 -21.55 7.10
C THR A 129 -6.50 -20.57 7.97
N ALA A 130 -7.80 -20.43 7.73
CA ALA A 130 -8.65 -19.44 8.41
C ALA A 130 -8.59 -19.48 9.94
N SER A 131 -8.50 -20.70 10.53
CA SER A 131 -8.40 -20.93 11.97
C SER A 131 -6.97 -21.03 12.50
N ALA A 132 -5.96 -21.01 11.62
CA ALA A 132 -4.57 -21.08 12.00
C ALA A 132 -4.10 -19.76 12.63
N HIS A 133 -3.09 -19.86 13.52
CA HIS A 133 -2.42 -18.66 14.01
C HIS A 133 -1.51 -18.11 12.91
N PRO A 134 -1.55 -16.78 12.62
CA PRO A 134 -0.74 -16.20 11.52
C PRO A 134 0.75 -16.51 11.61
N LEU A 135 1.32 -16.59 12.80
CA LEU A 135 2.75 -16.90 13.00
C LEU A 135 3.12 -18.36 12.69
N ASP A 136 2.15 -19.26 12.61
CA ASP A 136 2.39 -20.68 12.23
C ASP A 136 2.49 -20.84 10.70
N LEU A 137 2.15 -19.80 9.94
CA LEU A 137 2.23 -19.80 8.49
C LEU A 137 3.66 -19.46 8.01
N HIS A 138 4.04 -19.92 6.81
CA HIS A 138 5.29 -19.48 6.20
C HIS A 138 5.20 -18.01 5.70
N SER A 139 6.35 -17.39 5.40
CA SER A 139 6.46 -15.95 5.11
C SER A 139 5.52 -15.47 4.01
N ALA A 140 5.44 -16.18 2.89
CA ALA A 140 4.56 -15.80 1.78
C ALA A 140 3.07 -15.85 2.17
N GLN A 141 2.64 -16.87 2.93
CA GLN A 141 1.27 -16.94 3.44
C GLN A 141 0.96 -15.78 4.40
N ARG A 142 1.88 -15.48 5.35
CA ARG A 142 1.70 -14.33 6.26
C ARG A 142 1.54 -13.03 5.48
N ARG A 143 2.36 -12.84 4.44
CA ARG A 143 2.25 -11.68 3.57
C ARG A 143 0.90 -11.64 2.86
N MET A 144 0.41 -12.79 2.37
CA MET A 144 -0.92 -12.90 1.79
C MET A 144 -2.06 -12.67 2.80
N VAL A 145 -1.88 -12.94 4.10
CA VAL A 145 -2.84 -12.52 5.14
C VAL A 145 -2.97 -10.99 5.17
N ALA A 146 -1.85 -10.27 5.12
CA ALA A 146 -1.90 -8.80 5.04
C ALA A 146 -2.60 -8.30 3.76
N VAL A 147 -2.37 -8.98 2.62
CA VAL A 147 -3.10 -8.70 1.36
C VAL A 147 -4.59 -9.00 1.52
N ALA A 148 -4.97 -10.08 2.20
CA ALA A 148 -6.37 -10.43 2.46
C ALA A 148 -7.07 -9.40 3.37
N CYS A 149 -6.35 -8.78 4.31
CA CYS A 149 -6.87 -7.64 5.09
C CYS A 149 -7.21 -6.45 4.17
N LEU A 150 -6.35 -6.16 3.19
CA LEU A 150 -6.60 -5.11 2.19
C LEU A 150 -7.75 -5.47 1.25
N GLU A 151 -7.84 -6.74 0.83
CA GLU A 151 -8.96 -7.24 0.02
C GLU A 151 -10.29 -7.07 0.76
N ALA A 152 -10.35 -7.49 2.02
CA ALA A 152 -11.55 -7.34 2.83
C ALA A 152 -11.98 -5.88 2.99
N LEU A 153 -11.06 -4.94 3.18
CA LEU A 153 -11.35 -3.51 3.30
C LEU A 153 -11.65 -2.83 1.96
N SER A 154 -11.11 -3.34 0.86
CA SER A 154 -11.26 -2.81 -0.50
C SER A 154 -11.12 -1.27 -0.58
N PRO A 155 -10.03 -0.68 -0.10
CA PRO A 155 -9.87 0.77 -0.11
C PRO A 155 -9.67 1.29 -1.55
N PRO A 156 -10.10 2.53 -1.87
CA PRO A 156 -9.94 3.11 -3.20
C PRO A 156 -8.48 3.49 -3.56
N LEU A 157 -7.59 3.55 -2.58
CA LEU A 157 -6.15 3.79 -2.76
C LEU A 157 -5.34 2.73 -2.03
N LEU A 158 -4.38 2.13 -2.73
CA LEU A 158 -3.38 1.24 -2.17
C LEU A 158 -1.99 1.88 -2.24
N LEU A 159 -1.26 1.78 -1.14
CA LEU A 159 0.14 2.16 -1.01
C LEU A 159 0.94 0.91 -0.66
N LEU A 160 1.79 0.45 -1.57
CA LEU A 160 2.46 -0.85 -1.47
C LEU A 160 3.98 -0.64 -1.41
N ASP A 161 4.63 -1.15 -0.36
CA ASP A 161 6.08 -1.09 -0.19
C ASP A 161 6.68 -2.48 -0.46
N GLU A 162 7.42 -2.63 -1.58
CA GLU A 162 8.01 -3.87 -2.09
C GLU A 162 7.01 -5.05 -2.11
N PRO A 163 5.87 -4.90 -2.82
CA PRO A 163 4.73 -5.83 -2.68
C PRO A 163 5.03 -7.25 -3.19
N SER A 164 5.93 -7.41 -4.16
CA SER A 164 6.29 -8.70 -4.77
C SER A 164 7.37 -9.47 -4.00
N ARG A 165 7.92 -8.87 -2.94
CA ARG A 165 8.99 -9.48 -2.14
C ARG A 165 8.53 -10.76 -1.45
N ASP A 166 9.41 -11.75 -1.39
CA ASP A 166 9.26 -13.02 -0.67
C ASP A 166 8.16 -13.96 -1.23
N PHE A 167 7.61 -13.68 -2.40
CA PHE A 167 6.71 -14.60 -3.11
C PHE A 167 7.49 -15.53 -4.04
N ASP A 168 7.19 -16.82 -3.98
CA ASP A 168 7.51 -17.77 -5.04
C ASP A 168 6.55 -17.60 -6.23
N GLU A 169 6.75 -18.36 -7.31
CA GLU A 169 5.92 -18.26 -8.52
C GLU A 169 4.42 -18.49 -8.26
N ASN A 170 4.09 -19.41 -7.34
CA ASN A 170 2.70 -19.72 -7.03
C ASN A 170 2.03 -18.55 -6.28
N TRP A 171 2.67 -18.06 -5.23
CA TRP A 171 2.13 -16.92 -4.46
C TRP A 171 2.16 -15.63 -5.26
N MET A 172 3.14 -15.44 -6.16
CA MET A 172 3.15 -14.32 -7.09
C MET A 172 1.93 -14.34 -8.00
N SER A 173 1.56 -15.52 -8.53
CA SER A 173 0.37 -15.67 -9.37
C SER A 173 -0.93 -15.29 -8.62
N VAL A 174 -1.05 -15.70 -7.34
CA VAL A 174 -2.18 -15.34 -6.49
C VAL A 174 -2.23 -13.84 -6.25
N PHE A 175 -1.07 -13.24 -5.96
CA PHE A 175 -0.94 -11.80 -5.72
C PHE A 175 -1.27 -10.99 -6.99
N GLU A 176 -0.76 -11.39 -8.16
CA GLU A 176 -1.07 -10.73 -9.43
C GLU A 176 -2.57 -10.85 -9.79
N THR A 177 -3.20 -11.99 -9.48
CA THR A 177 -4.66 -12.15 -9.63
C THR A 177 -5.44 -11.17 -8.76
N TRP A 178 -4.99 -10.96 -7.52
CA TRP A 178 -5.57 -9.95 -6.63
C TRP A 178 -5.37 -8.53 -7.17
N LEU A 179 -4.16 -8.20 -7.66
CA LEU A 179 -3.89 -6.90 -8.29
C LEU A 179 -4.81 -6.64 -9.48
N GLU A 180 -5.07 -7.65 -10.32
CA GLU A 180 -5.97 -7.51 -11.45
C GLU A 180 -7.42 -7.21 -10.99
N LYS A 181 -7.91 -7.86 -9.93
CA LYS A 181 -9.19 -7.51 -9.30
C LYS A 181 -9.22 -6.07 -8.80
N CYS A 182 -8.13 -5.59 -8.19
CA CYS A 182 -8.00 -4.19 -7.78
C CYS A 182 -8.11 -3.24 -8.98
N ARG A 183 -7.49 -3.59 -10.10
CA ARG A 183 -7.54 -2.82 -11.36
C ARG A 183 -8.96 -2.75 -11.89
N GLN A 184 -9.66 -3.88 -11.95
CA GLN A 184 -11.05 -3.97 -12.44
C GLN A 184 -12.02 -3.15 -11.57
N ARG A 185 -11.75 -3.02 -10.27
CA ARG A 185 -12.52 -2.16 -9.35
C ARG A 185 -12.17 -0.67 -9.47
N GLY A 186 -11.18 -0.30 -10.29
CA GLY A 186 -10.71 1.09 -10.42
C GLY A 186 -9.90 1.58 -9.21
N THR A 187 -9.29 0.67 -8.44
CA THR A 187 -8.41 1.02 -7.33
C THR A 187 -7.17 1.74 -7.84
N SER A 188 -6.82 2.86 -7.22
CA SER A 188 -5.57 3.59 -7.50
C SER A 188 -4.42 2.97 -6.70
N VAL A 189 -3.23 2.87 -7.28
CA VAL A 189 -2.07 2.24 -6.63
C VAL A 189 -0.83 3.11 -6.75
N ILE A 190 -0.11 3.27 -5.65
CA ILE A 190 1.31 3.68 -5.65
C ILE A 190 2.10 2.52 -5.05
N ALA A 191 3.11 2.01 -5.77
CA ALA A 191 3.99 0.98 -5.25
C ALA A 191 5.45 1.40 -5.34
N ILE A 192 6.20 1.10 -4.28
CA ILE A 192 7.66 1.09 -4.31
C ILE A 192 8.05 -0.30 -4.79
N SER A 193 8.87 -0.38 -5.84
CA SER A 193 9.43 -1.65 -6.31
C SER A 193 10.79 -1.47 -6.96
N HIS A 194 11.68 -2.41 -6.70
CA HIS A 194 12.96 -2.56 -7.39
C HIS A 194 12.89 -3.59 -8.54
N ASP A 195 11.77 -4.30 -8.68
CA ASP A 195 11.55 -5.24 -9.77
C ASP A 195 11.06 -4.50 -11.03
N ALA A 196 11.98 -4.34 -11.99
CA ALA A 196 11.68 -3.65 -13.25
C ALA A 196 10.65 -4.43 -14.11
N ALA A 197 10.64 -5.77 -14.06
CA ALA A 197 9.67 -6.57 -14.82
C ALA A 197 8.27 -6.43 -14.25
N PHE A 198 8.12 -6.50 -12.93
CA PHE A 198 6.87 -6.25 -12.22
C PHE A 198 6.37 -4.81 -12.49
N THR A 199 7.27 -3.82 -12.41
CA THR A 199 6.94 -2.41 -12.65
C THR A 199 6.42 -2.19 -14.07
N ARG A 200 7.10 -2.69 -15.10
CA ARG A 200 6.67 -2.56 -16.50
C ARG A 200 5.33 -3.24 -16.77
N ARG A 201 5.07 -4.38 -16.12
CA ARG A 201 3.83 -5.14 -16.29
C ARG A 201 2.61 -4.45 -15.69
N HIS A 202 2.76 -3.83 -14.52
CA HIS A 202 1.61 -3.39 -13.72
C HIS A 202 1.41 -1.87 -13.67
N PHE A 203 2.41 -1.05 -13.92
CA PHE A 203 2.31 0.39 -13.71
C PHE A 203 2.35 1.17 -15.03
N SER A 204 1.53 2.21 -15.12
CA SER A 204 1.43 3.08 -16.30
C SER A 204 2.36 4.29 -16.22
N ARG A 205 2.89 4.59 -15.04
CA ARG A 205 3.79 5.72 -14.79
C ARG A 205 4.83 5.38 -13.74
N VAL A 206 6.05 5.85 -13.95
CA VAL A 206 7.15 5.68 -13.01
C VAL A 206 7.64 7.05 -12.57
N VAL A 207 7.84 7.21 -11.27
CA VAL A 207 8.42 8.40 -10.66
C VAL A 207 9.68 8.00 -9.93
N ARG A 208 10.80 8.64 -10.27
CA ARG A 208 12.09 8.42 -9.61
C ARG A 208 12.33 9.45 -8.53
N LEU A 209 12.59 8.97 -7.32
CA LEU A 209 12.99 9.77 -6.16
C LEU A 209 14.50 9.64 -5.97
N GLU A 210 15.21 10.78 -5.88
CA GLU A 210 16.65 10.87 -5.60
C GLU A 210 16.87 11.95 -4.55
N ASP A 211 17.57 11.61 -3.48
CA ASP A 211 17.92 12.53 -2.39
C ASP A 211 16.74 13.38 -1.90
N GLY A 212 15.58 12.74 -1.74
CA GLY A 212 14.37 13.38 -1.26
C GLY A 212 13.65 14.28 -2.26
N VAL A 213 14.02 14.29 -3.54
CA VAL A 213 13.34 15.06 -4.60
C VAL A 213 12.89 14.17 -5.76
N ILE A 214 11.80 14.53 -6.42
CA ILE A 214 11.39 13.87 -7.67
C ILE A 214 12.27 14.39 -8.81
N ARG A 215 12.94 13.48 -9.52
CA ARG A 215 13.84 13.82 -10.65
C ARG A 215 13.18 13.58 -12.00
N ASN A 216 12.58 12.40 -12.19
CA ASN A 216 11.98 12.01 -13.47
C ASN A 216 10.58 11.46 -13.28
N VAL A 217 9.71 11.74 -14.26
CA VAL A 217 8.38 11.15 -14.37
C VAL A 217 8.28 10.60 -15.79
N ASN A 218 8.48 9.30 -15.95
CA ASN A 218 8.59 8.65 -17.25
C ASN A 218 7.49 7.58 -17.43
N PRO A 219 7.14 7.21 -18.68
CA PRO A 219 6.48 5.95 -18.97
C PRO A 219 7.35 4.76 -18.48
N PRO A 220 6.75 3.61 -18.18
CA PRO A 220 7.47 2.46 -17.60
C PRO A 220 8.53 1.83 -18.54
N ASP A 221 8.48 2.12 -19.84
CA ASP A 221 9.43 1.61 -20.83
C ASP A 221 10.82 2.27 -20.75
N ASP A 222 10.94 3.42 -20.08
CA ASP A 222 12.20 4.15 -19.90
C ASP A 222 12.99 3.71 -18.65
N ILE A 223 12.63 2.59 -18.02
CA ILE A 223 13.38 2.04 -16.89
C ILE A 223 14.58 1.26 -17.42
N HIS A 224 15.74 1.90 -17.45
CA HIS A 224 17.01 1.21 -17.60
C HIS A 224 17.40 0.55 -16.28
N PRO A 225 17.95 -0.69 -16.32
CA PRO A 225 18.40 -1.42 -15.14
C PRO A 225 19.53 -0.70 -14.41
#